data_66eb9f0beea502da9391f8340722ce42
#
_entry.id   66eb9f0beea502da9391f8340722ce42
#
_cell.length_a   1.000
_cell.length_b   1.000
_cell.length_c   1.000
_cell.angle_alpha   90.00
_cell.angle_beta   90.00
_cell.angle_gamma   90.00
#
_symmetry.space_group_name_H-M   'P 1'
#
loop_
_entity.id
_entity.type
_entity.pdbx_description
1 polymer ?
#
loop_
_entity_poly.entity_id
_entity_poly.type
_entity_poly.pdbx_seq_one_letter_code
_entity_poly.pdbx_strand_id
1 'polypeptide(L)'
;MQCFAAPIQSDDWIIIEEPRQEPFYATDDAVLEIRRGPGSSWTVVPESTVPSAWSEAADIVKRQRGVCVIIGEVDSGKSSLCTFLANKCLEETGKVGIVDADVGQADIGPPTTISSSVVQAPIIGLHKARTEISFFIGDTSPSFVPGKVVTLASRLKKSITRSADIVLVNTDGWLAEFNALLHKQLLLEEIQPDLVVALSRSDEIIEPFLERVKFTSLKLPSSSFARVRSKEERKKAREAGYKRFLQSSRKLGISQETRVRLFDQLEQTVFPDDQRFRGRVAGLLSQNEELLGIGRINQVANGRVVVETKADETPTILEIGNIALSSKYEEVGYGTLH
;
A
#
# COMPACT_ATOMS: atom_id res chain seq x y z
N MET A 1 22.33 14.92 -6.41
CA MET A 1 20.96 15.11 -5.90
C MET A 1 20.34 13.78 -5.54
N GLN A 2 19.37 13.74 -4.63
CA GLN A 2 18.69 12.50 -4.22
C GLN A 2 17.23 12.74 -3.81
N CYS A 3 16.40 11.70 -3.91
CA CYS A 3 15.04 11.64 -3.37
C CYS A 3 14.94 10.42 -2.45
N PHE A 4 14.66 10.60 -1.14
CA PHE A 4 14.67 9.54 -0.13
C PHE A 4 15.91 8.63 -0.23
N ALA A 5 17.09 9.22 -0.32
CA ALA A 5 18.38 8.55 -0.53
C ALA A 5 18.55 7.84 -1.91
N ALA A 6 17.55 7.85 -2.80
CA ALA A 6 17.74 7.40 -4.17
C ALA A 6 18.54 8.46 -4.95
N PRO A 7 19.69 8.13 -5.53
CA PRO A 7 20.46 9.06 -6.35
C PRO A 7 19.70 9.40 -7.63
N ILE A 8 19.75 10.69 -8.00
CA ILE A 8 19.18 11.20 -9.25
C ILE A 8 20.34 11.62 -10.14
N GLN A 9 20.41 11.02 -11.32
CA GLN A 9 21.45 11.28 -12.30
C GLN A 9 21.14 12.52 -13.14
N SER A 10 22.16 13.04 -13.83
CA SER A 10 21.94 14.06 -14.85
C SER A 10 21.05 13.50 -15.95
N ASP A 11 20.12 14.32 -16.43
CA ASP A 11 19.16 13.98 -17.48
C ASP A 11 18.05 12.99 -17.09
N ASP A 12 17.95 12.59 -15.81
CA ASP A 12 16.79 11.84 -15.34
C ASP A 12 15.51 12.65 -15.43
N TRP A 13 14.45 12.03 -15.95
CA TRP A 13 13.11 12.59 -15.97
C TRP A 13 12.24 11.92 -14.88
N ILE A 14 11.77 12.72 -13.95
CA ILE A 14 10.90 12.25 -12.87
C ILE A 14 9.52 12.85 -13.04
N ILE A 15 8.51 12.00 -13.22
CA ILE A 15 7.12 12.40 -13.28
C ILE A 15 6.52 12.20 -11.89
N ILE A 16 6.07 13.31 -11.29
CA ILE A 16 5.32 13.32 -10.03
C ILE A 16 3.84 13.46 -10.37
N GLU A 17 3.11 12.37 -10.19
CA GLU A 17 1.68 12.33 -10.47
C GLU A 17 0.86 12.93 -9.32
N GLU A 18 -0.26 13.60 -9.63
CA GLU A 18 -1.23 14.03 -8.62
C GLU A 18 -1.78 12.78 -7.86
N PRO A 19 -1.93 12.84 -6.55
CA PRO A 19 -1.67 13.95 -5.61
C PRO A 19 -0.34 13.80 -4.84
N ARG A 20 0.70 13.27 -5.47
CA ARG A 20 1.99 12.95 -4.81
C ARG A 20 2.82 14.20 -4.55
N GLN A 21 3.71 14.07 -3.56
CA GLN A 21 4.73 15.05 -3.22
C GLN A 21 6.04 14.30 -2.98
N GLU A 22 7.09 14.71 -3.68
CA GLU A 22 8.41 14.08 -3.58
C GLU A 22 9.46 15.13 -3.17
N PRO A 23 10.30 14.85 -2.16
CA PRO A 23 11.37 15.75 -1.74
C PRO A 23 12.63 15.52 -2.57
N PHE A 24 13.28 16.58 -2.94
CA PHE A 24 14.60 16.56 -3.59
C PHE A 24 15.62 17.25 -2.70
N TYR A 25 16.73 16.59 -2.46
CA TYR A 25 17.82 17.10 -1.65
C TYR A 25 19.11 17.09 -2.45
N ALA A 26 19.84 18.22 -2.44
CA ALA A 26 21.14 18.37 -3.06
C ALA A 26 22.17 18.78 -2.00
N THR A 27 23.32 18.11 -1.97
CA THR A 27 24.46 18.46 -1.12
C THR A 27 25.33 19.55 -1.75
N ASP A 28 25.29 19.65 -3.07
CA ASP A 28 26.05 20.59 -3.88
C ASP A 28 25.12 21.39 -4.78
N ASP A 29 25.65 22.41 -5.45
CA ASP A 29 24.88 23.19 -6.40
C ASP A 29 24.29 22.30 -7.50
N ALA A 30 22.98 22.39 -7.69
CA ALA A 30 22.25 21.59 -8.66
C ALA A 30 21.21 22.43 -9.39
N VAL A 31 21.00 22.13 -10.66
CA VAL A 31 19.98 22.77 -11.49
C VAL A 31 18.87 21.79 -11.78
N LEU A 32 17.63 22.19 -11.46
CA LEU A 32 16.42 21.45 -11.77
C LEU A 32 15.60 22.21 -12.82
N GLU A 33 15.30 21.56 -13.93
CA GLU A 33 14.28 22.04 -14.86
C GLU A 33 12.93 21.47 -14.43
N ILE A 34 11.95 22.33 -14.11
CA ILE A 34 10.63 21.90 -13.66
C ILE A 34 9.58 22.27 -14.70
N ARG A 35 8.93 21.25 -15.28
CA ARG A 35 7.77 21.43 -16.14
C ARG A 35 6.49 21.22 -15.34
N ARG A 36 5.70 22.28 -15.18
CA ARG A 36 4.53 22.30 -14.32
C ARG A 36 3.26 21.92 -15.07
N GLY A 37 2.53 20.93 -14.53
CA GLY A 37 1.15 20.68 -14.90
C GLY A 37 0.17 21.57 -14.12
N PRO A 38 -1.13 21.58 -14.50
CA PRO A 38 -2.17 22.28 -13.74
C PRO A 38 -2.19 21.84 -12.26
N GLY A 39 -2.26 22.81 -11.34
CA GLY A 39 -2.32 22.53 -9.90
C GLY A 39 -1.00 22.13 -9.23
N SER A 40 0.09 21.96 -9.99
CA SER A 40 1.39 21.62 -9.41
C SER A 40 2.04 22.83 -8.72
N SER A 41 2.73 22.56 -7.61
CA SER A 41 3.52 23.56 -6.86
C SER A 41 4.86 22.97 -6.45
N TRP A 42 5.80 23.84 -6.13
CA TRP A 42 7.08 23.47 -5.53
C TRP A 42 7.50 24.54 -4.53
N THR A 43 8.28 24.14 -3.54
CA THR A 43 8.77 25.06 -2.50
C THR A 43 10.19 24.65 -2.13
N VAL A 44 11.08 25.64 -2.04
CA VAL A 44 12.42 25.45 -1.45
C VAL A 44 12.30 25.58 0.05
N VAL A 45 12.88 24.62 0.76
CA VAL A 45 12.93 24.60 2.24
C VAL A 45 14.39 24.69 2.70
N PRO A 46 14.67 25.34 3.84
CA PRO A 46 16.04 25.63 4.27
C PRO A 46 16.80 24.42 4.82
N GLU A 47 16.10 23.33 5.11
CA GLU A 47 16.65 22.12 5.73
C GLU A 47 16.17 20.86 5.05
N SER A 48 16.80 19.72 5.35
CA SER A 48 16.36 18.42 4.84
C SER A 48 14.98 18.07 5.35
N THR A 49 14.11 17.61 4.46
CA THR A 49 12.78 17.10 4.82
C THR A 49 12.84 15.69 5.46
N VAL A 50 13.99 15.03 5.39
CA VAL A 50 14.26 13.73 6.01
C VAL A 50 14.93 13.98 7.37
N PRO A 51 14.29 13.61 8.50
CA PRO A 51 14.88 13.74 9.84
C PRO A 51 16.20 12.96 9.95
N SER A 52 17.20 13.50 10.66
CA SER A 52 18.50 12.83 10.86
C SER A 52 18.36 11.47 11.56
N ALA A 53 17.40 11.34 12.48
CA ALA A 53 17.07 10.09 13.15
C ALA A 53 16.71 8.94 12.21
N TRP A 54 16.23 9.22 10.98
CA TRP A 54 15.96 8.18 9.99
C TRP A 54 17.23 7.52 9.47
N SER A 55 18.36 8.27 9.42
CA SER A 55 19.65 7.71 9.04
C SER A 55 20.18 6.75 10.12
N GLU A 56 20.04 7.12 11.38
CA GLU A 56 20.40 6.25 12.51
C GLU A 56 19.54 4.96 12.51
N ALA A 57 18.24 5.10 12.24
CA ALA A 57 17.34 3.97 12.10
C ALA A 57 17.75 3.04 10.95
N ALA A 58 18.18 3.61 9.81
CA ALA A 58 18.66 2.81 8.68
C ALA A 58 19.88 1.98 9.07
N ASP A 59 20.82 2.55 9.85
CA ASP A 59 21.99 1.82 10.35
C ASP A 59 21.63 0.71 11.35
N ILE A 60 20.58 0.90 12.15
CA ILE A 60 20.05 -0.14 13.03
C ILE A 60 19.45 -1.28 12.19
N VAL A 61 18.58 -0.96 11.21
CA VAL A 61 17.94 -1.94 10.32
C VAL A 61 19.00 -2.74 9.55
N LYS A 62 20.02 -2.10 9.00
CA LYS A 62 21.13 -2.76 8.29
C LYS A 62 21.88 -3.75 9.17
N ARG A 63 22.20 -3.37 10.41
CA ARG A 63 22.91 -4.26 11.35
C ARG A 63 22.07 -5.41 11.85
N GLN A 64 20.79 -5.15 12.15
CA GLN A 64 19.88 -6.16 12.70
C GLN A 64 19.41 -7.15 11.65
N ARG A 65 19.22 -6.67 10.39
CA ARG A 65 18.60 -7.43 9.31
C ARG A 65 17.23 -8.00 9.71
N GLY A 66 16.69 -8.96 8.93
CA GLY A 66 15.41 -9.56 9.25
C GLY A 66 14.20 -8.67 8.90
N VAL A 67 13.16 -8.73 9.70
CA VAL A 67 11.86 -8.10 9.43
C VAL A 67 11.69 -6.85 10.29
N CYS A 68 11.52 -5.70 9.63
CA CYS A 68 11.21 -4.43 10.27
C CYS A 68 9.78 -4.00 9.94
N VAL A 69 8.93 -3.86 10.95
CA VAL A 69 7.55 -3.37 10.79
C VAL A 69 7.49 -1.88 11.12
N ILE A 70 6.93 -1.09 10.20
CA ILE A 70 6.77 0.35 10.33
C ILE A 70 5.32 0.67 10.70
N ILE A 71 5.10 1.24 11.87
CA ILE A 71 3.79 1.69 12.37
C ILE A 71 3.77 3.20 12.58
N GLY A 72 2.59 3.79 12.64
CA GLY A 72 2.39 5.23 12.87
C GLY A 72 1.04 5.69 12.39
N GLU A 73 0.64 6.91 12.79
CA GLU A 73 -0.64 7.48 12.44
C GLU A 73 -0.78 7.69 10.92
N VAL A 74 -2.01 7.98 10.50
CA VAL A 74 -2.30 8.39 9.11
C VAL A 74 -1.45 9.61 8.75
N ASP A 75 -0.85 9.58 7.57
CA ASP A 75 -0.02 10.67 7.04
C ASP A 75 1.23 11.01 7.90
N SER A 76 1.68 10.11 8.78
CA SER A 76 2.91 10.30 9.56
C SER A 76 4.20 10.18 8.71
N GLY A 77 4.11 9.69 7.48
CA GLY A 77 5.27 9.52 6.58
C GLY A 77 5.83 8.08 6.51
N LYS A 78 5.05 7.07 6.93
CA LYS A 78 5.48 5.64 6.91
C LYS A 78 6.01 5.18 5.55
N SER A 79 5.27 5.43 4.47
CA SER A 79 5.70 5.06 3.11
C SER A 79 7.00 5.76 2.71
N SER A 80 7.19 7.02 3.13
CA SER A 80 8.42 7.78 2.90
C SER A 80 9.60 7.20 3.68
N LEU A 81 9.38 6.88 4.96
CA LEU A 81 10.38 6.20 5.78
C LEU A 81 10.73 4.81 5.21
N CYS A 82 9.72 4.03 4.82
CA CYS A 82 9.92 2.73 4.19
C CYS A 82 10.77 2.84 2.92
N THR A 83 10.48 3.83 2.05
CA THR A 83 11.27 4.13 0.85
C THR A 83 12.71 4.49 1.21
N PHE A 84 12.91 5.38 2.19
CA PHE A 84 14.24 5.80 2.64
C PHE A 84 15.05 4.63 3.20
N LEU A 85 14.46 3.82 4.09
CA LEU A 85 15.10 2.64 4.66
C LEU A 85 15.44 1.61 3.57
N ALA A 86 14.53 1.37 2.63
CA ALA A 86 14.80 0.46 1.52
C ALA A 86 16.03 0.90 0.71
N ASN A 87 16.09 2.18 0.31
CA ASN A 87 17.21 2.71 -0.45
C ASN A 87 18.53 2.63 0.32
N LYS A 88 18.51 2.94 1.62
CA LYS A 88 19.70 2.84 2.48
C LYS A 88 20.18 1.42 2.69
N CYS A 89 19.27 0.46 2.80
CA CYS A 89 19.61 -0.94 2.96
C CYS A 89 20.14 -1.58 1.66
N LEU A 90 19.68 -1.11 0.50
CA LEU A 90 20.16 -1.58 -0.81
C LEU A 90 21.67 -1.42 -0.99
N GLU A 91 22.26 -0.37 -0.40
CA GLU A 91 23.72 -0.11 -0.48
C GLU A 91 24.55 -1.32 -0.01
N GLU A 92 24.05 -2.11 0.94
CA GLU A 92 24.76 -3.24 1.54
C GLU A 92 24.23 -4.62 1.11
N THR A 93 22.91 -4.73 0.89
CA THR A 93 22.27 -6.03 0.65
C THR A 93 22.00 -6.33 -0.82
N GLY A 94 22.07 -5.30 -1.68
CA GLY A 94 21.74 -5.43 -3.11
C GLY A 94 20.26 -5.67 -3.39
N LYS A 95 19.46 -6.09 -2.40
CA LYS A 95 18.02 -6.27 -2.52
C LYS A 95 17.31 -6.18 -1.16
N VAL A 96 16.12 -5.58 -1.17
CA VAL A 96 15.26 -5.40 0.01
C VAL A 96 13.85 -5.84 -0.33
N GLY A 97 13.25 -6.65 0.55
CA GLY A 97 11.85 -7.03 0.48
C GLY A 97 10.97 -5.92 1.06
N ILE A 98 9.85 -5.65 0.42
CA ILE A 98 8.84 -4.71 0.93
C ILE A 98 7.49 -5.40 0.94
N VAL A 99 6.77 -5.33 2.05
CA VAL A 99 5.36 -5.66 2.16
C VAL A 99 4.60 -4.37 2.40
N ASP A 100 3.75 -3.98 1.46
CA ASP A 100 2.84 -2.85 1.61
C ASP A 100 1.48 -3.38 2.09
N ALA A 101 1.23 -3.23 3.38
CA ALA A 101 -0.02 -3.62 4.05
C ALA A 101 -0.92 -2.41 4.36
N ASP A 102 -0.65 -1.23 3.78
CA ASP A 102 -1.54 -0.08 3.87
C ASP A 102 -2.71 -0.19 2.90
N VAL A 103 -3.78 -0.84 3.34
CA VAL A 103 -5.00 -1.04 2.54
C VAL A 103 -5.65 0.29 2.14
N GLY A 104 -5.54 1.30 3.00
CA GLY A 104 -6.16 2.61 2.80
C GLY A 104 -5.48 3.46 1.75
N GLN A 105 -4.17 3.29 1.58
CA GLN A 105 -3.34 4.05 0.65
C GLN A 105 -2.26 3.14 0.04
N ALA A 106 -2.69 2.03 -0.57
CA ALA A 106 -1.78 1.10 -1.22
C ALA A 106 -0.89 1.82 -2.26
N ASP A 107 0.40 1.82 -2.02
CA ASP A 107 1.40 2.38 -2.94
C ASP A 107 1.89 1.30 -3.93
N ILE A 108 2.08 0.06 -3.45
CA ILE A 108 2.44 -1.10 -4.27
C ILE A 108 1.15 -1.86 -4.62
N GLY A 109 0.89 -2.03 -5.92
CA GLY A 109 -0.34 -2.68 -6.38
C GLY A 109 -1.55 -1.75 -6.48
N PRO A 110 -2.73 -2.30 -6.80
CA PRO A 110 -3.96 -1.53 -6.92
C PRO A 110 -4.57 -1.18 -5.55
N PRO A 111 -5.43 -0.15 -5.47
CA PRO A 111 -6.22 0.08 -4.25
C PRO A 111 -7.03 -1.15 -3.85
N THR A 112 -7.37 -1.30 -2.57
CA THR A 112 -8.06 -2.45 -1.96
C THR A 112 -7.23 -3.73 -1.91
N THR A 113 -5.91 -3.63 -2.04
CA THR A 113 -5.00 -4.77 -1.96
C THR A 113 -3.88 -4.54 -0.96
N ILE A 114 -3.20 -5.61 -0.60
CA ILE A 114 -1.88 -5.59 0.01
C ILE A 114 -0.92 -6.32 -0.91
N SER A 115 0.34 -5.86 -0.96
CA SER A 115 1.26 -6.32 -1.99
C SER A 115 2.68 -6.46 -1.46
N SER A 116 3.49 -7.25 -2.15
CA SER A 116 4.93 -7.33 -1.90
C SER A 116 5.75 -6.96 -3.13
N SER A 117 6.98 -6.54 -2.89
CA SER A 117 7.98 -6.20 -3.89
C SER A 117 9.37 -6.57 -3.41
N VAL A 118 10.24 -6.99 -4.32
CA VAL A 118 11.70 -7.04 -4.09
C VAL A 118 12.34 -5.92 -4.89
N VAL A 119 12.85 -4.91 -4.20
CA VAL A 119 13.59 -3.84 -4.86
C VAL A 119 15.08 -4.18 -4.93
N GLN A 120 15.68 -3.92 -6.09
CA GLN A 120 17.10 -4.18 -6.40
C GLN A 120 17.83 -2.93 -6.90
N ALA A 121 17.10 -1.83 -7.03
CA ALA A 121 17.62 -0.52 -7.37
C ALA A 121 16.88 0.55 -6.55
N PRO A 122 17.51 1.69 -6.25
CA PRO A 122 16.86 2.76 -5.51
C PRO A 122 15.58 3.25 -6.17
N ILE A 123 14.56 3.54 -5.37
CA ILE A 123 13.25 4.02 -5.80
C ILE A 123 12.95 5.38 -5.17
N ILE A 124 12.25 6.25 -5.89
CA ILE A 124 11.83 7.57 -5.38
C ILE A 124 10.54 7.51 -4.53
N GLY A 125 9.88 6.36 -4.46
CA GLY A 125 8.68 6.11 -3.67
C GLY A 125 8.21 4.68 -3.88
N LEU A 126 7.44 4.12 -2.93
CA LEU A 126 6.93 2.75 -2.99
C LEU A 126 6.12 2.47 -4.27
N HIS A 127 5.44 3.49 -4.82
CA HIS A 127 4.67 3.40 -6.06
C HIS A 127 5.50 3.09 -7.32
N LYS A 128 6.84 3.17 -7.23
CA LYS A 128 7.77 2.78 -8.29
C LYS A 128 8.27 1.34 -8.14
N ALA A 129 7.98 0.71 -6.99
CA ALA A 129 8.33 -0.68 -6.78
C ALA A 129 7.45 -1.60 -7.64
N ARG A 130 8.06 -2.62 -8.24
CA ARG A 130 7.34 -3.61 -9.03
C ARG A 130 6.64 -4.60 -8.09
N THR A 131 5.36 -4.82 -8.32
CA THR A 131 4.58 -5.83 -7.58
C THR A 131 5.08 -7.24 -7.91
N GLU A 132 5.37 -8.03 -6.88
CA GLU A 132 5.66 -9.46 -7.00
C GLU A 132 4.39 -10.30 -6.76
N ILE A 133 3.78 -10.15 -5.58
CA ILE A 133 2.55 -10.83 -5.19
C ILE A 133 1.60 -9.80 -4.60
N SER A 134 0.32 -9.93 -4.93
CA SER A 134 -0.75 -9.13 -4.31
C SER A 134 -1.88 -10.04 -3.83
N PHE A 135 -2.55 -9.58 -2.77
CA PHE A 135 -3.79 -10.16 -2.28
C PHE A 135 -4.90 -9.11 -2.24
N PHE A 136 -6.11 -9.52 -2.62
CA PHE A 136 -7.27 -8.66 -2.60
C PHE A 136 -7.87 -8.61 -1.17
N ILE A 137 -8.02 -7.42 -0.63
CA ILE A 137 -8.68 -7.18 0.66
C ILE A 137 -10.16 -6.86 0.44
N GLY A 138 -10.45 -6.06 -0.58
CA GLY A 138 -11.82 -5.73 -0.99
C GLY A 138 -12.40 -4.48 -0.33
N ASP A 139 -11.65 -3.85 0.56
CA ASP A 139 -12.00 -2.58 1.20
C ASP A 139 -10.80 -1.64 1.27
N THR A 140 -11.01 -0.39 1.61
CA THR A 140 -9.99 0.63 1.86
C THR A 140 -9.72 0.86 3.36
N SER A 141 -10.35 0.06 4.21
CA SER A 141 -10.14 0.06 5.66
C SER A 141 -9.88 -1.36 6.17
N PRO A 142 -8.87 -1.58 7.00
CA PRO A 142 -8.65 -2.88 7.63
C PRO A 142 -9.73 -3.23 8.66
N SER A 143 -10.50 -2.24 9.15
CA SER A 143 -11.47 -2.40 10.23
C SER A 143 -12.60 -3.38 9.92
N PHE A 144 -12.94 -3.57 8.64
CA PHE A 144 -13.98 -4.53 8.23
C PHE A 144 -13.48 -5.97 8.20
N VAL A 145 -12.19 -6.17 7.91
CA VAL A 145 -11.59 -7.52 7.73
C VAL A 145 -10.20 -7.62 8.36
N PRO A 146 -10.03 -7.24 9.65
CA PRO A 146 -8.71 -7.13 10.28
C PRO A 146 -7.94 -8.46 10.27
N GLY A 147 -8.61 -9.59 10.50
CA GLY A 147 -7.99 -10.91 10.47
C GLY A 147 -7.47 -11.29 9.07
N LYS A 148 -8.19 -10.91 8.01
CA LYS A 148 -7.77 -11.15 6.62
C LYS A 148 -6.48 -10.38 6.29
N VAL A 149 -6.40 -9.09 6.68
CA VAL A 149 -5.20 -8.27 6.49
C VAL A 149 -4.00 -8.89 7.20
N VAL A 150 -4.15 -9.29 8.48
CA VAL A 150 -3.09 -9.93 9.27
C VAL A 150 -2.60 -11.22 8.61
N THR A 151 -3.51 -12.12 8.25
CA THR A 151 -3.17 -13.41 7.64
C THR A 151 -2.45 -13.24 6.30
N LEU A 152 -2.96 -12.36 5.43
CA LEU A 152 -2.40 -12.17 4.11
C LEU A 152 -1.08 -11.38 4.15
N ALA A 153 -0.91 -10.42 5.08
CA ALA A 153 0.38 -9.75 5.30
C ALA A 153 1.47 -10.75 5.76
N SER A 154 1.10 -11.70 6.66
CA SER A 154 2.00 -12.78 7.07
C SER A 154 2.38 -13.69 5.89
N ARG A 155 1.43 -14.03 5.00
CA ARG A 155 1.71 -14.79 3.78
C ARG A 155 2.71 -14.07 2.87
N LEU A 156 2.52 -12.76 2.64
CA LEU A 156 3.46 -11.94 1.86
C LEU A 156 4.84 -11.92 2.51
N LYS A 157 4.91 -11.68 3.82
CA LYS A 157 6.17 -11.69 4.56
C LYS A 157 6.89 -13.04 4.43
N LYS A 158 6.19 -14.17 4.64
CA LYS A 158 6.76 -15.53 4.51
C LYS A 158 7.28 -15.80 3.09
N SER A 159 6.63 -15.29 2.08
CA SER A 159 7.10 -15.43 0.70
C SER A 159 8.37 -14.61 0.45
N ILE A 160 8.40 -13.35 0.85
CA ILE A 160 9.45 -12.41 0.48
C ILE A 160 10.74 -12.59 1.28
N THR A 161 10.67 -13.10 2.53
CA THR A 161 11.85 -13.42 3.35
C THR A 161 12.74 -14.50 2.75
N ARG A 162 12.25 -15.25 1.76
CA ARG A 162 13.08 -16.20 0.99
C ARG A 162 13.97 -15.51 -0.05
N SER A 163 13.66 -14.26 -0.36
CA SER A 163 14.29 -13.52 -1.46
C SER A 163 15.15 -12.34 -1.00
N ALA A 164 15.00 -11.88 0.25
CA ALA A 164 15.71 -10.73 0.78
C ALA A 164 16.02 -10.91 2.27
N ASP A 165 17.22 -10.48 2.70
CA ASP A 165 17.69 -10.55 4.09
C ASP A 165 17.07 -9.46 4.97
N ILE A 166 16.59 -8.38 4.36
CA ILE A 166 15.88 -7.29 5.02
C ILE A 166 14.50 -7.18 4.40
N VAL A 167 13.47 -7.22 5.23
CA VAL A 167 12.07 -7.05 4.82
C VAL A 167 11.46 -5.90 5.61
N LEU A 168 10.95 -4.91 4.90
CA LEU A 168 10.24 -3.77 5.46
C LEU A 168 8.73 -3.97 5.28
N VAL A 169 7.97 -3.84 6.35
CA VAL A 169 6.50 -3.95 6.31
C VAL A 169 5.91 -2.58 6.60
N ASN A 170 5.37 -1.94 5.55
CA ASN A 170 4.61 -0.70 5.66
C ASN A 170 3.18 -1.02 6.08
N THR A 171 2.66 -0.38 7.13
CA THR A 171 1.32 -0.65 7.64
C THR A 171 0.38 0.55 7.46
N ASP A 172 -0.93 0.28 7.51
CA ASP A 172 -1.94 1.33 7.54
C ASP A 172 -1.81 2.24 8.79
N GLY A 173 -2.45 3.42 8.73
CA GLY A 173 -2.40 4.43 9.79
C GLY A 173 -3.52 4.33 10.83
N TRP A 174 -4.27 3.24 10.89
CA TRP A 174 -5.36 3.05 11.85
C TRP A 174 -4.80 2.71 13.23
N LEU A 175 -4.83 3.68 14.16
CA LEU A 175 -4.26 3.59 15.52
C LEU A 175 -5.15 4.20 16.62
N ALA A 176 -6.13 5.04 16.26
CA ALA A 176 -6.84 5.87 17.23
C ALA A 176 -7.92 5.15 18.06
N GLU A 177 -8.24 3.88 17.74
CA GLU A 177 -9.32 3.12 18.36
C GLU A 177 -8.79 1.86 19.03
N PHE A 178 -9.49 1.35 20.04
CA PHE A 178 -9.11 0.12 20.72
C PHE A 178 -8.93 -1.06 19.74
N ASN A 179 -9.86 -1.23 18.80
CA ASN A 179 -9.78 -2.28 17.79
C ASN A 179 -8.57 -2.10 16.84
N ALA A 180 -8.15 -0.85 16.62
CA ALA A 180 -6.96 -0.54 15.83
C ALA A 180 -5.69 -1.02 16.53
N LEU A 181 -5.57 -0.76 17.83
CA LEU A 181 -4.44 -1.20 18.64
C LEU A 181 -4.39 -2.73 18.71
N LEU A 182 -5.53 -3.37 18.91
CA LEU A 182 -5.63 -4.85 18.89
C LEU A 182 -5.22 -5.42 17.52
N HIS A 183 -5.69 -4.82 16.43
CA HIS A 183 -5.28 -5.21 15.08
C HIS A 183 -3.77 -5.11 14.88
N LYS A 184 -3.14 -4.00 15.31
CA LYS A 184 -1.69 -3.84 15.22
C LYS A 184 -0.93 -4.86 16.08
N GLN A 185 -1.44 -5.15 17.28
CA GLN A 185 -0.84 -6.17 18.13
C GLN A 185 -0.89 -7.55 17.46
N LEU A 186 -2.06 -7.96 16.94
CA LEU A 186 -2.21 -9.22 16.21
C LEU A 186 -1.33 -9.29 14.97
N LEU A 187 -1.19 -8.17 14.24
CA LEU A 187 -0.29 -8.08 13.09
C LEU A 187 1.18 -8.32 13.51
N LEU A 188 1.64 -7.68 14.58
CA LEU A 188 3.00 -7.88 15.09
C LEU A 188 3.22 -9.31 15.60
N GLU A 189 2.22 -9.88 16.31
CA GLU A 189 2.29 -11.26 16.79
C GLU A 189 2.35 -12.29 15.66
N GLU A 190 1.64 -12.06 14.55
CA GLU A 190 1.68 -12.96 13.38
C GLU A 190 2.94 -12.75 12.51
N ILE A 191 3.39 -11.53 12.34
CA ILE A 191 4.58 -11.22 11.57
C ILE A 191 5.87 -11.58 12.31
N GLN A 192 5.92 -11.49 13.65
CA GLN A 192 7.10 -11.72 14.47
C GLN A 192 8.30 -10.90 13.95
N PRO A 193 8.24 -9.55 14.05
CA PRO A 193 9.32 -8.71 13.57
C PRO A 193 10.56 -8.75 14.47
N ASP A 194 11.72 -8.54 13.87
CA ASP A 194 12.98 -8.32 14.57
C ASP A 194 13.07 -6.89 15.13
N LEU A 195 12.41 -5.94 14.45
CA LEU A 195 12.33 -4.54 14.83
C LEU A 195 10.94 -3.95 14.52
N VAL A 196 10.41 -3.17 15.46
CA VAL A 196 9.25 -2.30 15.24
C VAL A 196 9.72 -0.85 15.21
N VAL A 197 9.50 -0.16 14.10
CA VAL A 197 9.75 1.27 13.98
C VAL A 197 8.44 2.01 14.09
N ALA A 198 8.29 2.82 15.12
CA ALA A 198 7.11 3.63 15.37
C ALA A 198 7.36 5.09 14.97
N LEU A 199 6.66 5.52 13.93
CA LEU A 199 6.73 6.89 13.43
C LEU A 199 5.61 7.72 14.01
N SER A 200 5.94 8.73 14.82
CA SER A 200 4.96 9.50 15.59
C SER A 200 5.05 11.00 15.33
N ARG A 201 3.87 11.64 15.36
CA ARG A 201 3.71 13.10 15.46
C ARG A 201 3.45 13.54 16.90
N SER A 202 2.78 12.70 17.68
CA SER A 202 2.55 12.92 19.10
C SER A 202 2.75 11.62 19.86
N ASP A 203 3.15 11.73 21.11
CA ASP A 203 3.46 10.58 21.94
C ASP A 203 2.23 9.91 22.56
N GLU A 204 1.11 10.59 22.56
CA GLU A 204 -0.12 10.18 23.25
C GLU A 204 -0.66 8.81 22.85
N ILE A 205 -0.55 8.44 21.57
CA ILE A 205 -1.05 7.16 21.06
C ILE A 205 0.06 6.12 20.98
N ILE A 206 1.24 6.54 20.52
CA ILE A 206 2.34 5.62 20.20
C ILE A 206 3.02 5.09 21.47
N GLU A 207 3.27 5.92 22.49
CA GLU A 207 3.96 5.46 23.70
C GLU A 207 3.18 4.38 24.45
N PRO A 208 1.88 4.55 24.77
CA PRO A 208 1.11 3.50 25.44
C PRO A 208 1.00 2.21 24.62
N PHE A 209 1.10 2.30 23.31
CA PHE A 209 1.14 1.13 22.44
C PHE A 209 2.48 0.42 22.54
N LEU A 210 3.61 1.15 22.43
CA LEU A 210 4.96 0.58 22.49
C LEU A 210 5.26 -0.07 23.84
N GLU A 211 4.75 0.46 24.94
CA GLU A 211 4.86 -0.17 26.27
C GLU A 211 4.26 -1.59 26.36
N ARG A 212 3.28 -1.87 25.50
CA ARG A 212 2.59 -3.18 25.41
C ARG A 212 3.21 -4.12 24.38
N VAL A 213 4.03 -3.58 23.49
CA VAL A 213 4.70 -4.37 22.43
C VAL A 213 5.88 -5.12 23.02
N LYS A 214 5.94 -6.43 22.80
CA LYS A 214 6.99 -7.31 23.30
C LYS A 214 8.21 -7.43 22.36
N PHE A 215 8.24 -6.64 21.31
CA PHE A 215 9.30 -6.64 20.30
C PHE A 215 10.25 -5.47 20.53
N THR A 216 11.49 -5.63 20.09
CA THR A 216 12.45 -4.50 20.04
C THR A 216 11.81 -3.37 19.24
N SER A 217 11.74 -2.18 19.83
CA SER A 217 11.07 -1.05 19.23
C SER A 217 11.93 0.20 19.20
N LEU A 218 11.77 1.01 18.17
CA LEU A 218 12.43 2.29 17.96
C LEU A 218 11.37 3.35 17.63
N LYS A 219 11.29 4.40 18.43
CA LYS A 219 10.44 5.55 18.15
C LYS A 219 11.20 6.59 17.34
N LEU A 220 10.60 7.06 16.25
CA LEU A 220 11.15 8.08 15.36
C LEU A 220 10.20 9.27 15.22
N PRO A 221 10.70 10.48 15.05
CA PRO A 221 9.87 11.63 14.72
C PRO A 221 9.36 11.52 13.27
N SER A 222 8.11 11.90 13.06
CA SER A 222 7.61 12.23 11.72
C SER A 222 8.35 13.45 11.16
N SER A 223 8.49 13.53 9.85
CA SER A 223 9.01 14.75 9.22
C SER A 223 8.06 15.92 9.49
N SER A 224 8.61 17.09 9.86
CA SER A 224 7.86 18.34 9.97
C SER A 224 7.21 18.77 8.65
N PHE A 225 7.73 18.27 7.53
CA PHE A 225 7.21 18.49 6.17
C PHE A 225 6.20 17.42 5.72
N ALA A 226 5.90 16.42 6.55
CA ALA A 226 4.91 15.41 6.21
C ALA A 226 3.53 16.04 6.07
N ARG A 227 2.95 15.97 4.87
CA ARG A 227 1.67 16.56 4.53
C ARG A 227 0.53 15.75 5.16
N VAL A 228 -0.38 16.44 5.85
CA VAL A 228 -1.66 15.88 6.28
C VAL A 228 -2.65 16.03 5.13
N ARG A 229 -3.16 14.91 4.63
CA ARG A 229 -4.15 14.88 3.54
C ARG A 229 -5.57 14.84 4.09
N SER A 230 -6.49 15.56 3.46
CA SER A 230 -7.92 15.43 3.74
C SER A 230 -8.46 14.05 3.33
N LYS A 231 -9.67 13.72 3.78
CA LYS A 231 -10.34 12.49 3.32
C LYS A 231 -10.55 12.49 1.80
N GLU A 232 -10.88 13.65 1.24
CA GLU A 232 -11.09 13.89 -0.19
C GLU A 232 -9.79 13.69 -0.99
N GLU A 233 -8.67 14.19 -0.49
CA GLU A 233 -7.37 14.00 -1.15
C GLU A 233 -6.94 12.52 -1.16
N ARG A 234 -7.16 11.81 -0.04
CA ARG A 234 -6.91 10.36 0.01
C ARG A 234 -7.83 9.59 -0.92
N LYS A 235 -9.12 9.97 -1.01
CA LYS A 235 -10.06 9.40 -1.98
C LYS A 235 -9.59 9.64 -3.41
N LYS A 236 -9.21 10.87 -3.78
CA LYS A 236 -8.66 11.18 -5.11
C LYS A 236 -7.41 10.37 -5.45
N ALA A 237 -6.53 10.13 -4.46
CA ALA A 237 -5.35 9.29 -4.66
C ALA A 237 -5.73 7.84 -5.02
N ARG A 238 -6.73 7.27 -4.34
CA ARG A 238 -7.24 5.93 -4.66
C ARG A 238 -7.92 5.90 -6.03
N GLU A 239 -8.72 6.92 -6.36
CA GLU A 239 -9.37 7.05 -7.67
C GLU A 239 -8.37 7.11 -8.83
N ALA A 240 -7.26 7.85 -8.64
CA ALA A 240 -6.13 7.83 -9.58
C ALA A 240 -5.50 6.42 -9.69
N GLY A 241 -5.39 5.71 -8.56
CA GLY A 241 -4.97 4.30 -8.52
C GLY A 241 -5.90 3.39 -9.31
N TYR A 242 -7.21 3.43 -9.05
CA TYR A 242 -8.18 2.64 -9.83
C TYR A 242 -8.10 2.95 -11.32
N LYS A 243 -8.03 4.24 -11.68
CA LYS A 243 -7.90 4.65 -13.08
C LYS A 243 -6.66 4.05 -13.73
N ARG A 244 -5.51 4.08 -13.06
CA ARG A 244 -4.24 3.49 -13.56
C ARG A 244 -4.38 1.99 -13.86
N PHE A 245 -5.06 1.25 -12.98
CA PHE A 245 -5.21 -0.20 -13.12
C PHE A 245 -6.37 -0.62 -14.01
N LEU A 246 -7.40 0.20 -14.19
CA LEU A 246 -8.61 -0.14 -14.93
C LEU A 246 -8.81 0.61 -16.26
N GLN A 247 -8.11 1.73 -16.48
CA GLN A 247 -8.22 2.45 -17.75
C GLN A 247 -7.79 1.55 -18.91
N SER A 248 -8.58 1.54 -20.00
CA SER A 248 -8.38 0.66 -21.17
C SER A 248 -8.60 -0.84 -20.86
N SER A 249 -9.40 -1.16 -19.85
CA SER A 249 -9.85 -2.53 -19.55
C SER A 249 -10.68 -3.11 -20.67
N ARG A 250 -10.67 -4.44 -20.76
CA ARG A 250 -11.60 -5.23 -21.58
C ARG A 250 -12.73 -5.81 -20.73
N LYS A 251 -13.83 -6.17 -21.36
CA LYS A 251 -14.92 -6.91 -20.71
C LYS A 251 -14.58 -8.40 -20.72
N LEU A 252 -14.54 -9.00 -19.55
CA LEU A 252 -14.32 -10.42 -19.32
C LEU A 252 -15.62 -11.04 -18.77
N GLY A 253 -16.18 -12.02 -19.48
CA GLY A 253 -17.24 -12.86 -18.94
C GLY A 253 -16.69 -13.87 -17.95
N ILE A 254 -17.23 -13.93 -16.75
CA ILE A 254 -16.81 -14.87 -15.72
C ILE A 254 -17.44 -16.24 -15.97
N SER A 255 -16.61 -17.28 -15.94
CA SER A 255 -17.05 -18.67 -16.13
C SER A 255 -17.98 -19.12 -14.98
N GLN A 256 -18.90 -20.02 -15.27
CA GLN A 256 -19.74 -20.67 -14.26
C GLN A 256 -18.94 -21.55 -13.29
N GLU A 257 -17.75 -21.96 -13.68
CA GLU A 257 -16.82 -22.73 -12.83
C GLU A 257 -16.05 -21.85 -11.86
N THR A 258 -16.02 -20.52 -12.07
CA THR A 258 -15.36 -19.56 -11.17
C THR A 258 -16.15 -19.46 -9.86
N ARG A 259 -15.48 -19.69 -8.75
CA ARG A 259 -16.09 -19.47 -7.43
C ARG A 259 -16.28 -17.99 -7.18
N VAL A 260 -17.45 -17.58 -6.72
CA VAL A 260 -17.74 -16.17 -6.40
C VAL A 260 -18.02 -16.05 -4.92
N ARG A 261 -17.35 -15.08 -4.28
CA ARG A 261 -17.55 -14.77 -2.85
C ARG A 261 -17.52 -13.26 -2.60
N LEU A 262 -18.03 -12.86 -1.45
CA LEU A 262 -17.83 -11.50 -0.95
C LEU A 262 -16.50 -11.41 -0.18
N PHE A 263 -15.92 -10.21 -0.15
CA PHE A 263 -14.60 -9.95 0.45
C PHE A 263 -14.50 -10.28 1.95
N ASP A 264 -15.64 -10.26 2.65
CA ASP A 264 -15.81 -10.55 4.09
C ASP A 264 -16.34 -11.96 4.38
N GLN A 265 -16.55 -12.79 3.35
CA GLN A 265 -17.08 -14.14 3.45
C GLN A 265 -16.07 -15.16 2.92
N LEU A 266 -15.94 -16.27 3.62
CA LEU A 266 -15.06 -17.38 3.21
C LEU A 266 -15.79 -18.39 2.30
N GLU A 267 -17.13 -18.43 2.36
CA GLU A 267 -17.93 -19.37 1.61
C GLU A 267 -18.37 -18.81 0.26
N GLN A 268 -18.64 -19.71 -0.67
CA GLN A 268 -19.12 -19.36 -1.99
C GLN A 268 -20.51 -18.75 -1.90
N THR A 269 -20.65 -17.53 -2.41
CA THR A 269 -21.96 -16.89 -2.57
C THR A 269 -22.56 -17.37 -3.88
N VAL A 270 -23.80 -17.86 -3.85
CA VAL A 270 -24.59 -18.07 -5.07
C VAL A 270 -24.78 -16.70 -5.73
N PHE A 271 -24.56 -16.62 -7.04
CA PHE A 271 -24.75 -15.37 -7.78
C PHE A 271 -26.17 -14.85 -7.54
N PRO A 272 -26.33 -13.76 -6.82
CA PRO A 272 -27.60 -13.07 -6.83
C PRO A 272 -27.76 -12.40 -8.21
N ASP A 273 -28.92 -12.48 -8.79
CA ASP A 273 -29.35 -11.65 -9.94
C ASP A 273 -29.51 -10.19 -9.46
N ASP A 274 -28.47 -9.68 -8.80
CA ASP A 274 -28.55 -8.45 -8.01
C ASP A 274 -27.72 -7.35 -8.65
N GLN A 275 -28.41 -6.36 -9.19
CA GLN A 275 -27.82 -5.16 -9.74
C GLN A 275 -27.00 -4.36 -8.72
N ARG A 276 -27.12 -4.62 -7.41
CA ARG A 276 -26.32 -3.99 -6.33
C ARG A 276 -24.82 -4.23 -6.46
N PHE A 277 -24.41 -5.29 -7.17
CA PHE A 277 -22.98 -5.54 -7.42
C PHE A 277 -22.40 -4.73 -8.59
N ARG A 278 -23.25 -4.12 -9.41
CA ARG A 278 -22.79 -3.31 -10.54
C ARG A 278 -21.94 -2.14 -10.03
N GLY A 279 -20.78 -1.96 -10.64
CA GLY A 279 -19.81 -0.92 -10.27
C GLY A 279 -18.85 -1.32 -9.16
N ARG A 280 -19.09 -2.43 -8.44
CA ARG A 280 -18.18 -2.86 -7.38
C ARG A 280 -16.83 -3.29 -7.93
N VAL A 281 -15.79 -2.99 -7.16
CA VAL A 281 -14.44 -3.51 -7.38
C VAL A 281 -14.43 -4.99 -7.01
N ALA A 282 -13.82 -5.79 -7.84
CA ALA A 282 -13.64 -7.21 -7.59
C ALA A 282 -12.19 -7.62 -7.81
N GLY A 283 -11.68 -8.53 -6.99
CA GLY A 283 -10.42 -9.23 -7.19
C GLY A 283 -10.65 -10.46 -8.08
N LEU A 284 -9.88 -10.57 -9.15
CA LEU A 284 -9.77 -11.78 -9.96
C LEU A 284 -8.59 -12.56 -9.39
N LEU A 285 -8.85 -13.74 -8.80
CA LEU A 285 -7.86 -14.47 -8.03
C LEU A 285 -7.54 -15.82 -8.65
N SER A 286 -6.29 -16.23 -8.50
CA SER A 286 -5.81 -17.58 -8.82
C SER A 286 -6.37 -18.61 -7.81
N GLN A 287 -6.07 -19.88 -8.04
CA GLN A 287 -6.39 -20.97 -7.10
C GLN A 287 -5.74 -20.77 -5.73
N ASN A 288 -4.57 -20.13 -5.67
CA ASN A 288 -3.84 -19.81 -4.45
C ASN A 288 -4.26 -18.47 -3.82
N GLU A 289 -5.37 -17.89 -4.29
CA GLU A 289 -5.90 -16.58 -3.87
C GLU A 289 -4.98 -15.39 -4.20
N GLU A 290 -3.92 -15.56 -4.97
CA GLU A 290 -3.11 -14.46 -5.46
C GLU A 290 -3.87 -13.64 -6.50
N LEU A 291 -3.70 -12.33 -6.46
CA LEU A 291 -4.40 -11.42 -7.34
C LEU A 291 -3.84 -11.48 -8.77
N LEU A 292 -4.66 -11.85 -9.72
CA LEU A 292 -4.38 -11.75 -11.17
C LEU A 292 -4.65 -10.33 -11.69
N GLY A 293 -5.58 -9.64 -11.07
CA GLY A 293 -5.92 -8.24 -11.36
C GLY A 293 -7.19 -7.82 -10.65
N ILE A 294 -7.38 -6.52 -10.53
CA ILE A 294 -8.68 -5.98 -10.11
C ILE A 294 -9.61 -5.80 -11.33
N GLY A 295 -10.90 -5.77 -11.05
CA GLY A 295 -11.90 -5.46 -12.05
C GLY A 295 -13.04 -4.65 -11.46
N ARG A 296 -13.85 -4.04 -12.35
CA ARG A 296 -15.10 -3.38 -12.00
C ARG A 296 -16.24 -4.23 -12.56
N ILE A 297 -17.19 -4.62 -11.74
CA ILE A 297 -18.36 -5.38 -12.18
C ILE A 297 -19.19 -4.48 -13.10
N ASN A 298 -19.31 -4.89 -14.37
CA ASN A 298 -20.05 -4.14 -15.38
C ASN A 298 -21.51 -4.58 -15.42
N GLN A 299 -21.76 -5.89 -15.37
CA GLN A 299 -23.09 -6.48 -15.48
C GLN A 299 -23.19 -7.75 -14.64
N VAL A 300 -24.35 -7.92 -14.02
CA VAL A 300 -24.79 -9.17 -13.39
C VAL A 300 -26.20 -9.44 -13.91
N ALA A 301 -26.40 -10.52 -14.66
CA ALA A 301 -27.70 -10.91 -15.19
C ALA A 301 -27.71 -12.39 -15.58
N ASN A 302 -28.82 -13.09 -15.31
CA ASN A 302 -29.05 -14.48 -15.69
C ASN A 302 -27.90 -15.42 -15.25
N GLY A 303 -27.41 -15.24 -14.01
CA GLY A 303 -26.30 -16.03 -13.47
C GLY A 303 -24.93 -15.77 -14.13
N ARG A 304 -24.80 -14.71 -14.94
CA ARG A 304 -23.55 -14.31 -15.59
C ARG A 304 -23.02 -13.01 -15.01
N VAL A 305 -21.72 -12.96 -14.77
CA VAL A 305 -21.01 -11.74 -14.37
C VAL A 305 -20.06 -11.33 -15.49
N VAL A 306 -20.09 -10.04 -15.82
CA VAL A 306 -19.14 -9.41 -16.74
C VAL A 306 -18.34 -8.38 -15.96
N VAL A 307 -17.02 -8.48 -16.01
CA VAL A 307 -16.07 -7.62 -15.29
C VAL A 307 -15.23 -6.84 -16.31
N GLU A 308 -15.06 -5.55 -16.07
CA GLU A 308 -14.06 -4.72 -16.78
C GLU A 308 -12.73 -4.87 -16.07
N THR A 309 -11.71 -5.44 -16.74
CA THR A 309 -10.41 -5.75 -16.15
C THR A 309 -9.28 -5.73 -17.16
N LYS A 310 -8.05 -5.55 -16.71
CA LYS A 310 -6.83 -5.78 -17.49
C LYS A 310 -6.22 -7.17 -17.28
N ALA A 311 -6.79 -7.99 -16.39
CA ALA A 311 -6.31 -9.35 -16.18
C ALA A 311 -6.47 -10.16 -17.49
N ASP A 312 -5.40 -10.87 -17.85
CA ASP A 312 -5.37 -11.71 -19.06
C ASP A 312 -5.79 -13.15 -18.76
N GLU A 313 -5.64 -13.59 -17.52
CA GLU A 313 -5.96 -14.94 -17.08
C GLU A 313 -7.40 -15.06 -16.59
N THR A 314 -7.99 -16.24 -16.79
CA THR A 314 -9.31 -16.57 -16.24
C THR A 314 -9.18 -16.83 -14.73
N PRO A 315 -9.93 -16.13 -13.88
CA PRO A 315 -9.83 -16.33 -12.44
C PRO A 315 -10.47 -17.65 -12.00
N THR A 316 -9.88 -18.28 -11.00
CA THR A 316 -10.51 -19.40 -10.28
C THR A 316 -11.53 -18.89 -9.26
N ILE A 317 -11.27 -17.69 -8.69
CA ILE A 317 -12.11 -17.04 -7.70
C ILE A 317 -12.35 -15.59 -8.15
N LEU A 318 -13.61 -15.16 -8.12
CA LEU A 318 -14.00 -13.77 -8.19
C LEU A 318 -14.43 -13.32 -6.79
N GLU A 319 -13.69 -12.42 -6.20
CA GLU A 319 -14.01 -11.88 -4.88
C GLU A 319 -14.51 -10.44 -5.00
N ILE A 320 -15.77 -10.23 -4.60
CA ILE A 320 -16.46 -8.93 -4.74
C ILE A 320 -16.18 -8.08 -3.50
N GLY A 321 -15.60 -6.89 -3.73
CA GLY A 321 -15.27 -5.94 -2.67
C GLY A 321 -16.43 -5.04 -2.27
N ASN A 322 -16.15 -4.21 -1.27
CA ASN A 322 -17.12 -3.25 -0.71
C ASN A 322 -17.17 -1.92 -1.49
N ILE A 323 -16.11 -1.55 -2.19
CA ILE A 323 -16.00 -0.28 -2.90
C ILE A 323 -16.74 -0.34 -4.24
N ALA A 324 -17.55 0.68 -4.52
CA ALA A 324 -18.20 0.85 -5.81
C ALA A 324 -17.59 2.04 -6.57
N LEU A 325 -17.40 1.87 -7.88
CA LEU A 325 -16.83 2.85 -8.79
C LEU A 325 -17.83 3.29 -9.87
N SER A 326 -17.80 4.57 -10.19
CA SER A 326 -18.44 5.12 -11.38
C SER A 326 -17.78 4.57 -12.67
N SER A 327 -18.36 4.89 -13.84
CA SER A 327 -17.72 4.60 -15.13
C SER A 327 -16.43 5.37 -15.39
N LYS A 328 -16.14 6.39 -14.57
CA LYS A 328 -14.89 7.17 -14.59
C LYS A 328 -13.88 6.70 -13.54
N TYR A 329 -14.18 5.59 -12.85
CA TYR A 329 -13.38 5.02 -11.76
C TYR A 329 -13.32 5.88 -10.49
N GLU A 330 -14.33 6.72 -10.24
CA GLU A 330 -14.50 7.51 -9.02
C GLU A 330 -15.28 6.68 -7.99
N GLU A 331 -14.87 6.77 -6.71
CA GLU A 331 -15.58 6.10 -5.62
C GLU A 331 -16.97 6.72 -5.40
N VAL A 332 -18.03 5.94 -5.61
CA VAL A 332 -19.44 6.39 -5.50
C VAL A 332 -20.13 5.99 -4.20
N GLY A 333 -19.36 5.60 -3.20
CA GLY A 333 -19.81 5.25 -1.85
C GLY A 333 -19.64 3.78 -1.51
N TYR A 334 -19.93 3.46 -0.23
CA TYR A 334 -20.04 2.09 0.24
C TYR A 334 -21.45 1.62 -0.12
N GLY A 335 -21.53 0.62 -0.98
CA GLY A 335 -22.79 -0.06 -1.13
C GLY A 335 -23.03 -0.92 0.10
N THR A 336 -23.94 -0.50 0.98
CA THR A 336 -24.37 -1.33 2.11
C THR A 336 -24.94 -2.64 1.58
N LEU A 337 -24.20 -3.73 1.82
CA LEU A 337 -24.71 -5.10 1.73
C LEU A 337 -25.39 -5.39 3.08
N HIS A 338 -26.64 -4.93 3.26
CA HIS A 338 -27.54 -5.37 4.32
C HIS A 338 -28.79 -5.96 3.69
#